data_99f4f437fe7b64a44a9c66a1bcd33026
#
_entry.id   99f4f437fe7b64a44a9c66a1bcd33026
#
_cell.length_a   1.000
_cell.length_b   1.000
_cell.length_c   1.000
_cell.angle_alpha   90.00
_cell.angle_beta   90.00
_cell.angle_gamma   90.00
#
_symmetry.space_group_name_H-M   'P 1'
#
loop_
_entity.id
_entity.type
_entity.pdbx_description
1 polymer ?
#
loop_
_entity_poly.entity_id
_entity_poly.type
_entity_poly.pdbx_seq_one_letter_code
_entity_poly.pdbx_strand_id
1 'polypeptide(L)'
;MKLILIALLVGACLTNVEWPSSTSTKVITQPIRVKSGETYDGFAENGRKWVRYERGILWLGDCTNVDGGMNDAVFILDNSATLKNVILGPNSIKHVYCIDDHCTIENVWWEDVCKDAITIEGSTNFIGRFKILGGGAKNGSGNIIQHNSAG
;
A
#
# COMPACT_ATOMS: atom_id res chain seq x y z
N MET A 1 -4.70 57.80 20.95
CA MET A 1 -4.31 56.83 19.89
C MET A 1 -4.20 55.46 20.55
N LYS A 2 -5.21 54.57 20.34
CA LYS A 2 -5.21 53.22 20.92
C LYS A 2 -4.61 52.27 19.89
N LEU A 3 -3.47 51.65 20.27
CA LEU A 3 -2.83 50.62 19.48
C LEU A 3 -3.60 49.32 19.68
N ILE A 4 -4.21 48.78 18.63
CA ILE A 4 -4.85 47.47 18.66
C ILE A 4 -3.80 46.46 18.19
N LEU A 5 -3.33 45.64 19.12
CA LEU A 5 -2.41 44.51 18.86
C LEU A 5 -3.27 43.33 18.33
N ILE A 6 -3.21 43.08 17.03
CA ILE A 6 -3.82 41.87 16.44
C ILE A 6 -2.80 40.74 16.59
N ALA A 7 -3.03 39.86 17.57
CA ALA A 7 -2.29 38.60 17.67
C ALA A 7 -2.82 37.64 16.60
N LEU A 8 -2.02 37.39 15.55
CA LEU A 8 -2.26 36.28 14.62
C LEU A 8 -1.95 34.97 15.35
N LEU A 9 -2.97 34.25 15.76
CA LEU A 9 -2.83 32.84 16.16
C LEU A 9 -2.62 32.01 14.89
N VAL A 10 -1.36 31.74 14.56
CA VAL A 10 -1.02 30.69 13.59
C VAL A 10 -1.24 29.37 14.30
N GLY A 11 -2.42 28.80 14.18
CA GLY A 11 -2.70 27.45 14.62
C GLY A 11 -1.90 26.47 13.76
N ALA A 12 -0.78 25.94 14.27
CA ALA A 12 -0.12 24.81 13.68
C ALA A 12 -1.08 23.61 13.78
N CYS A 13 -1.70 23.24 12.67
CA CYS A 13 -2.46 22.01 12.56
C CYS A 13 -1.46 20.85 12.53
N LEU A 14 -1.07 20.37 13.71
CA LEU A 14 -0.33 19.12 13.87
C LEU A 14 -1.31 17.98 13.62
N THR A 15 -1.54 17.64 12.37
CA THR A 15 -2.20 16.39 12.01
C THR A 15 -1.22 15.26 12.31
N ASN A 16 -1.32 14.67 13.49
CA ASN A 16 -0.68 13.40 13.76
C ASN A 16 -1.36 12.38 12.82
N VAL A 17 -0.58 11.82 11.90
CA VAL A 17 -1.04 10.70 11.09
C VAL A 17 -1.17 9.51 12.02
N GLU A 18 -2.40 9.18 12.41
CA GLU A 18 -2.68 8.04 13.26
C GLU A 18 -2.59 6.76 12.43
N TRP A 19 -1.69 5.86 12.86
CA TRP A 19 -1.53 4.57 12.22
C TRP A 19 -2.69 3.66 12.61
N PRO A 20 -3.45 3.07 11.66
CA PRO A 20 -4.58 2.24 12.00
C PRO A 20 -4.16 0.95 12.69
N SER A 21 -4.96 0.53 13.66
CA SER A 21 -4.78 -0.74 14.36
C SER A 21 -5.65 -1.82 13.74
N SER A 22 -5.04 -2.96 13.37
CA SER A 22 -5.79 -4.10 12.85
C SER A 22 -6.59 -4.80 13.95
N THR A 23 -7.81 -5.20 13.64
CA THR A 23 -8.67 -6.00 14.55
C THR A 23 -8.46 -7.50 14.39
N SER A 24 -7.94 -7.91 13.23
CA SER A 24 -7.64 -9.31 12.91
C SER A 24 -6.62 -9.40 11.77
N THR A 25 -6.07 -10.60 11.58
CA THR A 25 -5.14 -10.90 10.49
C THR A 25 -5.73 -12.00 9.61
N LYS A 26 -5.72 -11.77 8.30
CA LYS A 26 -5.99 -12.76 7.27
C LYS A 26 -4.68 -13.24 6.65
N VAL A 27 -4.35 -14.49 6.90
CA VAL A 27 -3.23 -15.16 6.23
C VAL A 27 -3.76 -15.79 4.95
N ILE A 28 -3.21 -15.41 3.81
CA ILE A 28 -3.64 -15.88 2.50
C ILE A 28 -2.53 -16.74 1.85
N THR A 29 -2.90 -17.85 1.24
CA THR A 29 -1.96 -18.78 0.60
C THR A 29 -1.67 -18.44 -0.87
N GLN A 30 -2.55 -17.65 -1.49
CA GLN A 30 -2.42 -17.16 -2.86
C GLN A 30 -2.72 -15.67 -2.90
N PRO A 31 -2.14 -14.91 -3.85
CA PRO A 31 -2.47 -13.50 -4.02
C PRO A 31 -3.96 -13.28 -4.24
N ILE A 32 -4.49 -12.21 -3.65
CA ILE A 32 -5.82 -11.72 -4.00
C ILE A 32 -5.69 -10.90 -5.28
N ARG A 33 -6.29 -11.38 -6.38
CA ARG A 33 -6.28 -10.68 -7.66
C ARG A 33 -7.53 -9.80 -7.79
N VAL A 34 -7.31 -8.51 -7.97
CA VAL A 34 -8.37 -7.53 -8.25
C VAL A 34 -8.38 -7.31 -9.75
N LYS A 35 -9.48 -7.68 -10.40
CA LYS A 35 -9.59 -7.65 -11.86
C LYS A 35 -9.69 -6.21 -12.39
N SER A 36 -9.45 -6.07 -13.68
CA SER A 36 -9.53 -4.79 -14.39
C SER A 36 -10.80 -4.00 -14.04
N GLY A 37 -10.62 -2.77 -13.59
CA GLY A 37 -11.71 -1.86 -13.23
C GLY A 37 -12.45 -2.18 -11.93
N GLU A 38 -12.12 -3.30 -11.26
CA GLU A 38 -12.72 -3.66 -9.98
C GLU A 38 -12.06 -2.92 -8.81
N THR A 39 -12.79 -2.82 -7.71
CA THR A 39 -12.30 -2.27 -6.45
C THR A 39 -12.34 -3.33 -5.37
N TYR A 40 -11.20 -3.58 -4.74
CA TYR A 40 -11.13 -4.29 -3.47
C TYR A 40 -11.13 -3.27 -2.33
N ASP A 41 -12.20 -3.24 -1.56
CA ASP A 41 -12.34 -2.37 -0.39
C ASP A 41 -12.30 -3.19 0.89
N GLY A 42 -11.21 -3.11 1.64
CA GLY A 42 -11.06 -3.84 2.89
C GLY A 42 -12.17 -3.55 3.91
N PHE A 43 -12.75 -2.36 3.90
CA PHE A 43 -13.87 -2.04 4.77
C PHE A 43 -15.17 -2.70 4.32
N ALA A 44 -15.45 -2.78 3.03
CA ALA A 44 -16.60 -3.48 2.52
C ALA A 44 -16.52 -4.98 2.84
N GLU A 45 -15.32 -5.57 2.66
CA GLU A 45 -15.07 -6.99 2.93
C GLU A 45 -15.13 -7.38 4.43
N ASN A 46 -14.89 -6.43 5.32
CA ASN A 46 -14.67 -6.72 6.74
C ASN A 46 -15.57 -5.91 7.70
N GLY A 47 -16.72 -5.42 7.22
CA GLY A 47 -17.65 -4.68 8.06
C GLY A 47 -17.06 -3.40 8.65
N ARG A 48 -16.32 -2.63 7.83
CA ARG A 48 -15.64 -1.38 8.19
C ARG A 48 -14.58 -1.51 9.29
N LYS A 49 -13.99 -2.70 9.41
CA LYS A 49 -12.88 -2.97 10.35
C LYS A 49 -11.56 -3.02 9.60
N TRP A 50 -10.52 -2.52 10.22
CA TRP A 50 -9.16 -2.69 9.74
C TRP A 50 -8.73 -4.14 9.91
N VAL A 51 -8.37 -4.79 8.81
CA VAL A 51 -7.85 -6.15 8.77
C VAL A 51 -6.47 -6.13 8.14
N ARG A 52 -5.54 -6.85 8.77
CA ARG A 52 -4.20 -7.09 8.24
C ARG A 52 -4.25 -8.26 7.27
N TYR A 53 -3.60 -8.13 6.13
CA TYR A 53 -3.41 -9.18 5.13
C TYR A 53 -1.94 -9.52 5.03
N GLU A 54 -1.61 -10.79 5.01
CA GLU A 54 -0.24 -11.28 4.85
C GLU A 54 -0.22 -12.69 4.27
N ARG A 55 0.94 -13.09 3.73
CA ARG A 55 1.12 -14.40 3.09
C ARG A 55 1.40 -15.53 4.08
N GLY A 56 1.64 -15.22 5.34
CA GLY A 56 1.98 -16.20 6.36
C GLY A 56 3.31 -16.92 6.09
N ILE A 57 4.15 -16.35 5.28
CA ILE A 57 5.51 -16.80 5.06
C ILE A 57 6.29 -16.30 6.26
N LEU A 58 6.57 -17.20 7.21
CA LEU A 58 7.49 -16.93 8.31
C LEU A 58 8.87 -16.68 7.71
N TRP A 59 9.13 -15.42 7.53
CA TRP A 59 10.39 -14.96 6.99
C TRP A 59 11.41 -14.92 8.12
N LEU A 60 12.18 -16.02 8.24
CA LEU A 60 13.28 -16.13 9.20
C LEU A 60 14.59 -15.56 8.66
N GLY A 61 14.56 -14.86 7.55
CA GLY A 61 15.75 -14.46 6.82
C GLY A 61 15.87 -12.98 6.55
N ASP A 62 17.02 -12.66 6.04
CA ASP A 62 17.39 -11.33 5.54
C ASP A 62 16.64 -11.03 4.23
N CYS A 63 15.85 -9.99 4.23
CA CYS A 63 15.14 -9.48 3.05
C CYS A 63 16.07 -9.13 1.88
N THR A 64 17.37 -9.01 2.10
CA THR A 64 18.35 -8.63 1.06
C THR A 64 18.54 -9.72 0.00
N ASN A 65 18.41 -10.99 0.36
CA ASN A 65 18.70 -12.13 -0.51
C ASN A 65 17.46 -12.79 -1.12
N VAL A 66 16.30 -12.13 -1.03
CA VAL A 66 15.05 -12.66 -1.59
C VAL A 66 14.61 -11.81 -2.76
N ASP A 67 14.32 -12.49 -3.83
CA ASP A 67 13.72 -11.88 -5.00
C ASP A 67 12.32 -12.48 -5.19
N GLY A 68 11.30 -11.74 -4.75
CA GLY A 68 9.92 -12.17 -4.88
C GLY A 68 9.32 -11.74 -6.22
N GLY A 69 8.57 -12.64 -6.84
CA GLY A 69 7.81 -12.35 -8.06
C GLY A 69 6.36 -11.93 -7.76
N MET A 70 5.58 -11.79 -8.83
CA MET A 70 4.16 -11.45 -8.75
C MET A 70 3.36 -12.44 -7.87
N ASN A 71 3.70 -13.73 -7.91
CA ASN A 71 3.01 -14.75 -7.12
C ASN A 71 3.31 -14.68 -5.61
N ASP A 72 4.29 -13.90 -5.21
CA ASP A 72 4.64 -13.66 -3.81
C ASP A 72 3.95 -12.43 -3.23
N ALA A 73 3.23 -11.69 -4.05
CA ALA A 73 2.46 -10.54 -3.61
C ALA A 73 1.24 -10.92 -2.76
N VAL A 74 0.79 -10.00 -1.92
CA VAL A 74 -0.47 -10.11 -1.19
C VAL A 74 -1.64 -9.77 -2.12
N PHE A 75 -1.51 -8.70 -2.89
CA PHE A 75 -2.49 -8.27 -3.88
C PHE A 75 -1.85 -8.13 -5.26
N ILE A 76 -2.58 -8.57 -6.28
CA ILE A 76 -2.29 -8.31 -7.69
C ILE A 76 -3.41 -7.44 -8.24
N LEU A 77 -3.07 -6.29 -8.76
CA LEU A 77 -4.01 -5.34 -9.34
C LEU A 77 -3.88 -5.35 -10.86
N ASP A 78 -4.93 -5.75 -11.55
CA ASP A 78 -5.00 -5.64 -13.00
C ASP A 78 -5.27 -4.19 -13.42
N ASN A 79 -5.19 -3.92 -14.71
CA ASN A 79 -5.37 -2.59 -15.28
C ASN A 79 -6.61 -1.87 -14.71
N SER A 80 -6.43 -0.64 -14.23
CA SER A 80 -7.48 0.20 -13.64
C SER A 80 -8.14 -0.36 -12.36
N ALA A 81 -7.56 -1.39 -11.75
CA ALA A 81 -8.04 -1.89 -10.47
C ALA A 81 -7.70 -0.94 -9.32
N THR A 82 -8.52 -0.99 -8.29
CA THR A 82 -8.37 -0.19 -7.07
C THR A 82 -8.25 -1.08 -5.83
N LEU A 83 -7.24 -0.80 -5.00
CA LEU A 83 -7.09 -1.39 -3.67
C LEU A 83 -7.25 -0.28 -2.63
N LYS A 84 -8.13 -0.48 -1.65
CA LYS A 84 -8.30 0.51 -0.59
C LYS A 84 -8.62 -0.07 0.78
N ASN A 85 -8.32 0.71 1.82
CA ASN A 85 -8.68 0.45 3.21
C ASN A 85 -8.15 -0.90 3.72
N VAL A 86 -6.87 -1.20 3.51
CA VAL A 86 -6.22 -2.42 3.99
C VAL A 86 -4.93 -2.13 4.74
N ILE A 87 -4.57 -3.03 5.66
CA ILE A 87 -3.26 -3.09 6.29
C ILE A 87 -2.52 -4.30 5.71
N LEU A 88 -1.27 -4.12 5.34
CA LEU A 88 -0.38 -5.14 4.84
C LEU A 88 0.67 -5.46 5.89
N GLY A 89 0.66 -6.70 6.36
CA GLY A 89 1.48 -7.16 7.49
C GLY A 89 2.90 -7.57 7.09
N PRO A 90 3.76 -7.85 8.10
CA PRO A 90 5.19 -8.08 7.88
C PRO A 90 5.52 -9.43 7.23
N ASN A 91 4.61 -10.43 7.31
CA ASN A 91 4.90 -11.78 6.83
C ASN A 91 4.66 -11.95 5.32
N SER A 92 5.25 -11.07 4.52
CA SER A 92 5.12 -11.04 3.06
C SER A 92 6.40 -10.53 2.41
N ILE A 93 6.82 -11.15 1.31
CA ILE A 93 8.00 -10.71 0.55
C ILE A 93 7.65 -9.47 -0.27
N LYS A 94 6.59 -9.55 -1.05
CA LYS A 94 6.01 -8.45 -1.82
C LYS A 94 4.56 -8.22 -1.39
N HIS A 95 4.11 -6.99 -1.47
CA HIS A 95 2.79 -6.65 -0.98
C HIS A 95 1.78 -6.39 -2.09
N VAL A 96 2.03 -5.40 -2.94
CA VAL A 96 1.12 -5.04 -4.03
C VAL A 96 1.87 -5.10 -5.35
N TYR A 97 1.29 -5.82 -6.31
CA TYR A 97 1.77 -5.90 -7.67
C TYR A 97 0.75 -5.26 -8.62
N CYS A 98 1.14 -4.20 -9.30
CA CYS A 98 0.30 -3.44 -10.20
C CYS A 98 0.68 -3.78 -11.64
N ILE A 99 -0.27 -4.28 -12.42
CA ILE A 99 -0.08 -4.64 -13.82
C ILE A 99 -0.63 -3.50 -14.70
N ASP A 100 0.10 -3.15 -15.75
CA ASP A 100 -0.31 -2.18 -16.76
C ASP A 100 -0.45 -0.71 -16.29
N ASP A 101 0.32 -0.28 -15.28
CA ASP A 101 0.51 1.13 -14.87
C ASP A 101 -0.76 1.95 -14.54
N HIS A 102 -1.92 1.35 -14.37
CA HIS A 102 -3.18 2.08 -14.18
C HIS A 102 -3.88 1.77 -12.86
N CYS A 103 -3.18 1.35 -11.83
CA CYS A 103 -3.80 1.04 -10.55
C CYS A 103 -4.03 2.27 -9.68
N THR A 104 -4.99 2.14 -8.78
CA THR A 104 -5.23 3.10 -7.70
C THR A 104 -5.06 2.40 -6.36
N ILE A 105 -4.27 2.99 -5.48
CA ILE A 105 -4.02 2.52 -4.12
C ILE A 105 -4.45 3.65 -3.19
N GLU A 106 -5.44 3.39 -2.34
CA GLU A 106 -6.05 4.41 -1.50
C GLU A 106 -6.10 3.96 -0.04
N ASN A 107 -5.54 4.75 0.87
CA ASN A 107 -5.58 4.46 2.30
C ASN A 107 -5.10 3.04 2.64
N VAL A 108 -3.93 2.67 2.10
CA VAL A 108 -3.25 1.39 2.33
C VAL A 108 -2.05 1.60 3.24
N TRP A 109 -1.85 0.68 4.19
CA TRP A 109 -0.86 0.81 5.24
C TRP A 109 0.05 -0.41 5.28
N TRP A 110 1.36 -0.22 5.12
CA TRP A 110 2.37 -1.27 5.16
C TRP A 110 3.12 -1.24 6.49
N GLU A 111 2.91 -2.26 7.32
CA GLU A 111 3.54 -2.31 8.66
C GLU A 111 5.02 -2.66 8.61
N ASP A 112 5.43 -3.39 7.57
CA ASP A 112 6.82 -3.75 7.31
C ASP A 112 7.00 -4.06 5.82
N VAL A 113 8.07 -3.57 5.21
CA VAL A 113 8.31 -3.75 3.77
C VAL A 113 9.62 -4.51 3.55
N CYS A 114 9.51 -5.79 3.21
CA CYS A 114 10.68 -6.64 2.95
C CYS A 114 11.37 -6.27 1.64
N LYS A 115 10.70 -6.40 0.51
CA LYS A 115 11.24 -6.01 -0.81
C LYS A 115 10.58 -4.72 -1.31
N ASP A 116 9.37 -4.83 -1.82
CA ASP A 116 8.64 -3.67 -2.32
C ASP A 116 7.27 -3.58 -1.66
N ALA A 117 6.88 -2.37 -1.23
CA ALA A 117 5.49 -2.12 -0.86
C ALA A 117 4.61 -2.20 -2.10
N ILE A 118 5.08 -1.61 -3.20
CA ILE A 118 4.39 -1.59 -4.48
C ILE A 118 5.40 -1.85 -5.59
N THR A 119 5.13 -2.86 -6.42
CA THR A 119 5.82 -3.10 -7.68
C THR A 119 4.88 -2.77 -8.82
N ILE A 120 5.28 -1.91 -9.74
CA ILE A 120 4.51 -1.47 -10.91
C ILE A 120 5.20 -2.03 -12.14
N GLU A 121 4.50 -2.89 -12.87
CA GLU A 121 4.93 -3.47 -14.14
C GLU A 121 4.06 -2.90 -15.26
N GLY A 122 4.61 -2.04 -16.07
CA GLY A 122 3.90 -1.43 -17.17
C GLY A 122 4.33 -1.93 -18.54
N SER A 123 3.55 -1.57 -19.54
CA SER A 123 3.91 -1.77 -20.94
C SER A 123 4.89 -0.67 -21.38
N THR A 124 5.93 -1.05 -22.14
CA THR A 124 6.91 -0.11 -22.70
C THR A 124 6.30 0.90 -23.68
N ASN A 125 5.03 0.74 -24.04
CA ASN A 125 4.35 1.54 -25.08
C ASN A 125 3.21 2.42 -24.53
N PHE A 126 2.97 2.42 -23.22
CA PHE A 126 1.89 3.21 -22.60
C PHE A 126 2.41 4.05 -21.44
N ILE A 127 2.02 5.32 -21.43
CA ILE A 127 2.19 6.19 -20.26
C ILE A 127 1.05 5.84 -19.29
N GLY A 128 1.34 4.97 -18.35
CA GLY A 128 0.40 4.61 -17.30
C GLY A 128 0.18 5.74 -16.29
N ARG A 129 -0.92 5.66 -15.57
CA ARG A 129 -1.23 6.59 -14.46
C ARG A 129 -1.60 5.77 -13.23
N PHE A 130 -0.64 5.46 -12.41
CA PHE A 130 -0.95 4.92 -11.09
C PHE A 130 -1.20 6.07 -10.09
N LYS A 131 -2.00 5.80 -9.09
CA LYS A 131 -2.36 6.76 -8.05
C LYS A 131 -2.14 6.15 -6.67
N ILE A 132 -1.50 6.91 -5.80
CA ILE A 132 -1.37 6.58 -4.37
C ILE A 132 -1.99 7.72 -3.59
N LEU A 133 -3.05 7.42 -2.85
CA LEU A 133 -3.88 8.40 -2.15
C LEU A 133 -3.94 8.05 -0.66
N GLY A 134 -3.15 8.72 0.15
CA GLY A 134 -3.07 8.44 1.59
C GLY A 134 -2.40 7.10 1.92
N GLY A 135 -2.48 6.71 3.19
CA GLY A 135 -1.77 5.53 3.70
C GLY A 135 -0.36 5.83 4.18
N GLY A 136 0.42 4.80 4.40
CA GLY A 136 1.81 4.93 4.86
C GLY A 136 2.55 3.59 4.88
N ALA A 137 3.89 3.64 4.84
CA ALA A 137 4.75 2.48 4.90
C ALA A 137 5.82 2.66 6.00
N LYS A 138 6.17 1.56 6.67
CA LYS A 138 7.22 1.49 7.69
C LYS A 138 8.25 0.43 7.34
N ASN A 139 9.42 0.56 7.96
CA ASN A 139 10.46 -0.47 8.02
C ASN A 139 10.86 -1.02 6.63
N GLY A 140 11.03 -0.13 5.65
CA GLY A 140 11.41 -0.58 4.31
C GLY A 140 12.86 -1.07 4.28
N SER A 141 13.05 -2.36 4.02
CA SER A 141 14.38 -2.96 3.78
C SER A 141 14.80 -2.86 2.31
N GLY A 142 13.84 -2.70 1.40
CA GLY A 142 14.03 -2.50 -0.03
C GLY A 142 13.34 -1.22 -0.52
N ASN A 143 12.83 -1.26 -1.74
CA ASN A 143 12.12 -0.13 -2.31
C ASN A 143 10.71 -0.02 -1.72
N ILE A 144 10.25 1.18 -1.46
CA ILE A 144 8.83 1.38 -1.15
C ILE A 144 8.02 1.29 -2.45
N ILE A 145 8.51 1.92 -3.52
CA ILE A 145 7.87 1.84 -4.84
C ILE A 145 8.95 1.45 -5.85
N GLN A 146 8.70 0.37 -6.58
CA GLN A 146 9.50 -0.04 -7.72
C GLN A 146 8.66 0.11 -8.98
N HIS A 147 9.14 0.88 -9.94
CA HIS A 147 8.48 1.14 -11.22
C HIS A 147 9.35 0.59 -12.35
N ASN A 148 8.87 -0.46 -13.02
CA ASN A 148 9.58 -1.20 -14.05
C ASN A 148 9.03 -0.92 -15.46
N SER A 149 8.41 0.22 -15.67
CA SER A 149 7.89 0.61 -16.98
C SER A 149 8.58 1.86 -17.51
N ALA A 150 8.42 2.12 -18.80
CA ALA A 150 8.85 3.38 -19.40
C ALA A 150 7.94 4.52 -18.88
N GLY A 151 8.49 5.35 -18.01
CA GLY A 151 7.84 6.55 -17.50
C GLY A 151 8.31 7.80 -18.22
#